data_6e740a4d4f5030fa3d6f22c0ea5ba2a6
#
_entry.id   6e740a4d4f5030fa3d6f22c0ea5ba2a6
#
_cell.length_a   1.000
_cell.length_b   1.000
_cell.length_c   1.000
_cell.angle_alpha   90.00
_cell.angle_beta   90.00
_cell.angle_gamma   90.00
#
_symmetry.space_group_name_H-M   'P 1'
#
loop_
_entity.id
_entity.type
_entity.pdbx_description
1 polymer ?
#
loop_
_entity_poly.entity_id
_entity_poly.type
_entity_poly.pdbx_seq_one_letter_code
_entity_poly.pdbx_strand_id
1 'polypeptide(L)'
;MTSRNEQRRRIKGRQTISQFLMLPHNVLNHPKYVSLSPRAVKLLLDIAVQYNGRNNGDLCAPLSLMSLRGWNSSDQLHKAKKELVHNEVILVSRQGGLNKATLFAVTWVPVDECNGKLDIAATKTAPVKWNDKSLSPPRGSKAS
;
A
#
# COMPACT_ATOMS: atom_id res chain seq x y z
N MET A 1 -2.17 -37.27 13.88
CA MET A 1 -1.81 -37.79 12.56
C MET A 1 -1.93 -36.69 11.51
N THR A 2 -0.86 -36.42 10.82
CA THR A 2 -0.86 -35.36 9.82
C THR A 2 -1.60 -35.79 8.56
N SER A 3 -2.49 -34.94 8.04
CA SER A 3 -3.21 -35.29 6.82
C SER A 3 -2.25 -35.29 5.62
N ARG A 4 -2.65 -35.99 4.55
CA ARG A 4 -1.87 -36.00 3.31
C ARG A 4 -1.66 -34.61 2.77
N ASN A 5 -2.66 -33.74 2.92
CA ASN A 5 -2.56 -32.36 2.45
C ASN A 5 -1.52 -31.56 3.23
N GLU A 6 -1.46 -31.75 4.53
CA GLU A 6 -0.45 -31.10 5.35
C GLU A 6 0.96 -31.56 5.01
N GLN A 7 1.12 -32.86 4.78
CA GLN A 7 2.41 -33.39 4.36
C GLN A 7 2.84 -32.83 3.03
N ARG A 8 1.92 -32.72 2.07
CA ARG A 8 2.22 -32.11 0.76
C ARG A 8 2.63 -30.65 0.91
N ARG A 9 1.96 -29.90 1.78
CA ARG A 9 2.32 -28.51 2.05
C ARG A 9 3.74 -28.42 2.60
N ARG A 10 4.09 -29.27 3.54
CA ARG A 10 5.44 -29.30 4.11
C ARG A 10 6.48 -29.60 3.05
N ILE A 11 6.21 -30.59 2.22
CA ILE A 11 7.15 -30.99 1.16
C ILE A 11 7.34 -29.89 0.16
N LYS A 12 6.27 -29.19 -0.25
CA LYS A 12 6.35 -28.12 -1.22
C LYS A 12 6.89 -26.81 -0.66
N GLY A 13 6.94 -26.64 0.65
CA GLY A 13 7.49 -25.47 1.31
C GLY A 13 6.75 -24.18 1.00
N ARG A 14 6.56 -23.85 -0.27
CA ARG A 14 5.92 -22.60 -0.68
C ARG A 14 4.50 -22.43 -0.20
N GLN A 15 3.79 -23.53 0.00
CA GLN A 15 2.40 -23.49 0.45
C GLN A 15 2.26 -23.19 1.93
N THR A 16 3.35 -23.21 2.68
CA THR A 16 3.34 -22.87 4.10
C THR A 16 3.76 -21.43 4.35
N ILE A 17 4.18 -20.73 3.29
CA ILE A 17 4.54 -19.32 3.41
C ILE A 17 3.26 -18.50 3.59
N SER A 18 3.27 -17.59 4.56
CA SER A 18 2.15 -16.71 4.81
C SER A 18 1.96 -15.74 3.64
N GLN A 19 0.88 -14.98 3.68
CA GLN A 19 0.62 -13.96 2.67
C GLN A 19 1.80 -13.00 2.55
N PHE A 20 1.98 -12.49 1.35
CA PHE A 20 3.05 -11.54 1.08
C PHE A 20 2.48 -10.33 0.33
N LEU A 21 3.18 -9.21 0.45
CA LEU A 21 2.84 -7.99 -0.25
C LEU A 21 3.62 -7.94 -1.56
N MET A 22 2.90 -7.82 -2.68
CA MET A 22 3.53 -7.63 -3.98
C MET A 22 3.81 -6.16 -4.23
N LEU A 23 5.06 -5.83 -4.46
CA LEU A 23 5.49 -4.49 -4.86
C LEU A 23 6.10 -4.57 -6.26
N PRO A 24 5.39 -4.11 -7.28
CA PRO A 24 5.90 -4.20 -8.65
C PRO A 24 7.17 -3.37 -8.85
N HIS A 25 8.08 -3.89 -9.65
CA HIS A 25 9.34 -3.18 -9.94
C HIS A 25 9.09 -1.81 -10.57
N ASN A 26 8.09 -1.70 -11.44
CA ASN A 26 7.78 -0.40 -12.06
C ASN A 26 7.32 0.65 -11.05
N VAL A 27 6.69 0.24 -9.96
CA VAL A 27 6.36 1.17 -8.87
C VAL A 27 7.63 1.60 -8.15
N LEU A 28 8.46 0.64 -7.76
CA LEU A 28 9.67 0.91 -6.99
C LEU A 28 10.70 1.71 -7.78
N ASN A 29 10.64 1.66 -9.10
CA ASN A 29 11.54 2.42 -9.97
C ASN A 29 10.95 3.74 -10.46
N HIS A 30 9.71 4.05 -10.08
CA HIS A 30 9.03 5.25 -10.54
C HIS A 30 9.43 6.46 -9.68
N PRO A 31 9.56 7.66 -10.27
CA PRO A 31 9.89 8.86 -9.49
C PRO A 31 8.94 9.14 -8.32
N LYS A 32 7.67 8.80 -8.48
CA LYS A 32 6.68 8.99 -7.42
C LYS A 32 7.05 8.23 -6.15
N TYR A 33 7.68 7.08 -6.29
CA TYR A 33 8.15 6.30 -5.16
C TYR A 33 9.58 6.71 -4.76
N VAL A 34 10.46 6.84 -5.74
CA VAL A 34 11.89 7.10 -5.49
C VAL A 34 12.10 8.39 -4.70
N SER A 35 11.24 9.39 -4.90
CA SER A 35 11.35 10.68 -4.21
C SER A 35 10.78 10.67 -2.79
N LEU A 36 10.19 9.57 -2.34
CA LEU A 36 9.62 9.51 -1.00
C LEU A 36 10.70 9.55 0.08
N SER A 37 10.40 10.21 1.18
CA SER A 37 11.25 10.13 2.36
C SER A 37 11.22 8.71 2.96
N PRO A 38 12.26 8.31 3.71
CA PRO A 38 12.23 6.99 4.37
C PRO A 38 11.02 6.79 5.27
N ARG A 39 10.57 7.86 5.94
CA ARG A 39 9.39 7.81 6.79
C ARG A 39 8.13 7.51 5.98
N ALA A 40 7.99 8.15 4.83
CA ALA A 40 6.85 7.91 3.96
C ALA A 40 6.87 6.47 3.42
N VAL A 41 8.04 5.95 3.06
CA VAL A 41 8.17 4.56 2.62
C VAL A 41 7.73 3.60 3.72
N LYS A 42 8.16 3.85 4.97
CA LYS A 42 7.71 3.00 6.08
C LYS A 42 6.20 3.01 6.20
N LEU A 43 5.58 4.19 6.14
CA LEU A 43 4.13 4.28 6.24
C LEU A 43 3.44 3.60 5.07
N LEU A 44 3.97 3.73 3.87
CA LEU A 44 3.42 3.05 2.71
C LEU A 44 3.33 1.54 2.95
N LEU A 45 4.39 0.93 3.50
CA LEU A 45 4.39 -0.49 3.79
C LEU A 45 3.43 -0.84 4.93
N ASP A 46 3.34 0.02 5.95
CA ASP A 46 2.42 -0.19 7.07
C ASP A 46 0.95 -0.10 6.65
N ILE A 47 0.66 0.68 5.62
CA ILE A 47 -0.68 0.75 5.04
C ILE A 47 -0.90 -0.43 4.08
N ALA A 48 0.05 -0.66 3.18
CA ALA A 48 -0.11 -1.64 2.11
C ALA A 48 -0.19 -3.07 2.64
N VAL A 49 0.43 -3.36 3.79
CA VAL A 49 0.39 -4.71 4.36
C VAL A 49 -1.04 -5.13 4.76
N GLN A 50 -1.95 -4.17 4.89
CA GLN A 50 -3.36 -4.45 5.19
C GLN A 50 -4.13 -4.98 3.98
N TYR A 51 -3.57 -4.83 2.78
CA TYR A 51 -4.23 -5.28 1.56
C TYR A 51 -4.22 -6.81 1.47
N ASN A 52 -5.40 -7.39 1.29
CA ASN A 52 -5.57 -8.84 1.23
C ASN A 52 -5.98 -9.35 -0.16
N GLY A 53 -6.00 -8.48 -1.17
CA GLY A 53 -6.42 -8.82 -2.52
C GLY A 53 -7.84 -8.41 -2.86
N ARG A 54 -8.64 -8.01 -1.87
CA ARG A 54 -10.06 -7.68 -2.05
C ARG A 54 -10.49 -6.38 -1.37
N ASN A 55 -9.61 -5.75 -0.63
CA ASN A 55 -9.97 -4.61 0.23
C ASN A 55 -9.20 -3.35 -0.10
N ASN A 56 -8.77 -3.19 -1.36
CA ASN A 56 -8.05 -1.98 -1.73
C ASN A 56 -9.00 -0.78 -1.69
N GLY A 57 -8.77 0.11 -0.77
CA GLY A 57 -9.65 1.22 -0.45
C GLY A 57 -10.12 1.20 1.00
N ASP A 58 -9.99 0.06 1.67
CA ASP A 58 -10.36 -0.10 3.07
C ASP A 58 -9.11 -0.22 3.95
N LEU A 59 -8.07 0.51 3.59
CA LEU A 59 -6.81 0.55 4.32
C LEU A 59 -6.79 1.83 5.15
N CYS A 60 -6.24 1.76 6.36
CA CYS A 60 -6.28 2.91 7.26
C CYS A 60 -4.94 3.11 7.98
N ALA A 61 -4.79 4.31 8.54
CA ALA A 61 -3.55 4.65 9.24
C ALA A 61 -3.80 5.58 10.43
N PRO A 62 -4.78 5.26 11.30
CA PRO A 62 -4.97 6.04 12.51
C PRO A 62 -3.79 5.82 13.47
N LEU A 63 -3.49 6.81 14.30
CA LEU A 63 -2.38 6.69 15.24
C LEU A 63 -2.56 5.50 16.19
N SER A 64 -3.79 5.20 16.57
CA SER A 64 -4.07 4.06 17.45
C SER A 64 -3.57 2.74 16.86
N LEU A 65 -3.67 2.58 15.55
CA LEU A 65 -3.17 1.40 14.86
C LEU A 65 -1.67 1.53 14.57
N MET A 66 -1.25 2.69 14.08
CA MET A 66 0.14 2.90 13.67
C MET A 66 1.09 2.94 14.87
N SER A 67 0.61 3.31 16.05
CA SER A 67 1.46 3.27 17.24
C SER A 67 1.97 1.86 17.54
N LEU A 68 1.19 0.85 17.19
CA LEU A 68 1.61 -0.55 17.32
C LEU A 68 2.72 -0.91 16.35
N ARG A 69 2.94 -0.08 15.35
CA ARG A 69 3.96 -0.29 14.32
C ARG A 69 5.10 0.72 14.41
N GLY A 70 5.24 1.36 15.56
CA GLY A 70 6.38 2.23 15.84
C GLY A 70 6.15 3.71 15.57
N TRP A 71 4.93 4.14 15.27
CA TRP A 71 4.62 5.55 15.06
C TRP A 71 4.25 6.20 16.39
N ASN A 72 5.10 7.12 16.85
CA ASN A 72 4.93 7.76 18.16
C ASN A 72 4.45 9.21 18.08
N SER A 73 4.47 9.80 16.90
CA SER A 73 4.13 11.21 16.71
C SER A 73 2.99 11.35 15.71
N SER A 74 1.88 11.96 16.14
CA SER A 74 0.77 12.23 15.24
C SER A 74 1.16 13.21 14.13
N ASP A 75 2.05 14.16 14.43
CA ASP A 75 2.54 15.11 13.45
C ASP A 75 3.35 14.43 12.35
N GLN A 76 4.28 13.56 12.73
CA GLN A 76 5.07 12.82 11.75
C GLN A 76 4.22 11.89 10.91
N LEU A 77 3.25 11.24 11.54
CA LEU A 77 2.32 10.36 10.83
C LEU A 77 1.49 11.17 9.82
N HIS A 78 0.99 12.32 10.22
CA HIS A 78 0.20 13.18 9.34
C HIS A 78 1.03 13.65 8.13
N LYS A 79 2.27 14.08 8.38
CA LYS A 79 3.17 14.52 7.31
C LYS A 79 3.45 13.38 6.33
N ALA A 80 3.68 12.17 6.84
CA ALA A 80 3.92 11.00 5.98
C ALA A 80 2.70 10.68 5.13
N LYS A 81 1.50 10.75 5.70
CA LYS A 81 0.26 10.55 4.92
C LYS A 81 0.14 11.55 3.79
N LYS A 82 0.40 12.82 4.09
CA LYS A 82 0.31 13.88 3.08
C LYS A 82 1.32 13.66 1.96
N GLU A 83 2.52 13.25 2.31
CA GLU A 83 3.55 12.96 1.32
C GLU A 83 3.13 11.83 0.39
N LEU A 84 2.59 10.75 0.95
CA LEU A 84 2.15 9.59 0.17
C LEU A 84 1.02 9.95 -0.79
N VAL A 85 0.06 10.76 -0.34
CA VAL A 85 -1.05 11.20 -1.18
C VAL A 85 -0.55 12.17 -2.25
N HIS A 86 0.33 13.10 -1.89
CA HIS A 86 0.90 14.04 -2.84
C HIS A 86 1.66 13.33 -3.96
N ASN A 87 2.41 12.30 -3.63
CA ASN A 87 3.17 11.52 -4.61
C ASN A 87 2.32 10.44 -5.30
N GLU A 88 1.03 10.39 -5.01
CA GLU A 88 0.08 9.49 -5.68
C GLU A 88 0.40 8.01 -5.52
N VAL A 89 1.15 7.62 -4.49
CA VAL A 89 1.36 6.20 -4.21
C VAL A 89 0.20 5.61 -3.42
N ILE A 90 -0.55 6.45 -2.72
CA ILE A 90 -1.86 6.13 -2.16
C ILE A 90 -2.85 7.22 -2.54
N LEU A 91 -4.13 6.89 -2.44
CA LEU A 91 -5.19 7.90 -2.57
C LEU A 91 -6.15 7.78 -1.39
N VAL A 92 -6.87 8.86 -1.12
CA VAL A 92 -7.91 8.86 -0.08
C VAL A 92 -9.17 8.28 -0.72
N SER A 93 -9.62 7.15 -0.20
CA SER A 93 -10.81 6.46 -0.71
C SER A 93 -12.08 6.82 0.06
N ARG A 94 -11.93 7.26 1.30
CA ARG A 94 -13.03 7.78 2.12
C ARG A 94 -12.47 8.79 3.10
N GLN A 95 -13.00 9.99 3.08
CA GLN A 95 -12.60 11.02 4.04
C GLN A 95 -13.15 10.66 5.42
N GLY A 96 -12.29 10.69 6.42
CA GLY A 96 -12.68 10.44 7.79
C GLY A 96 -13.32 11.64 8.44
N GLY A 97 -13.80 11.43 9.64
CA GLY A 97 -14.41 12.48 10.47
C GLY A 97 -14.54 11.98 11.90
N LEU A 98 -15.53 12.50 12.62
CA LEU A 98 -15.75 12.11 14.00
C LEU A 98 -16.02 10.60 14.09
N ASN A 99 -15.22 9.91 14.90
CA ASN A 99 -15.32 8.47 15.12
C ASN A 99 -15.20 7.63 13.82
N LYS A 100 -14.49 8.18 12.81
CA LYS A 100 -14.43 7.56 11.50
C LYS A 100 -13.06 7.80 10.90
N ALA A 101 -12.31 6.73 10.69
CA ALA A 101 -10.98 6.83 10.12
C ALA A 101 -11.03 7.18 8.63
N THR A 102 -10.06 7.96 8.18
CA THR A 102 -9.81 8.15 6.75
C THR A 102 -9.32 6.83 6.17
N LEU A 103 -9.86 6.44 5.03
CA LEU A 103 -9.45 5.22 4.33
C LEU A 103 -8.62 5.56 3.11
N PHE A 104 -7.75 4.63 2.77
CA PHE A 104 -6.79 4.78 1.68
C PHE A 104 -6.82 3.56 0.76
N ALA A 105 -6.36 3.77 -0.46
CA ALA A 105 -6.10 2.70 -1.42
C ALA A 105 -4.68 2.88 -1.94
N VAL A 106 -4.00 1.76 -2.19
CA VAL A 106 -2.75 1.79 -2.94
C VAL A 106 -3.09 1.96 -4.42
N THR A 107 -2.18 2.58 -5.17
CA THR A 107 -2.51 3.06 -6.53
C THR A 107 -1.99 2.17 -7.64
N TRP A 108 -1.36 1.04 -7.32
CA TRP A 108 -0.83 0.12 -8.34
C TRP A 108 -1.71 -1.11 -8.56
N VAL A 109 -2.86 -1.18 -7.90
CA VAL A 109 -3.88 -2.20 -8.14
C VAL A 109 -5.24 -1.52 -8.18
N PRO A 110 -6.26 -2.15 -8.78
CA PRO A 110 -7.59 -1.55 -8.81
C PRO A 110 -8.17 -1.29 -7.42
N VAL A 111 -9.01 -0.27 -7.32
CA VAL A 111 -9.77 0.01 -6.10
C VAL A 111 -10.97 -0.93 -6.05
N ASP A 112 -11.16 -1.56 -4.89
CA ASP A 112 -12.25 -2.51 -4.69
C ASP A 112 -13.52 -1.81 -4.18
N GLU A 113 -14.63 -2.51 -4.23
CA GLU A 113 -15.93 -1.97 -3.80
C GLU A 113 -16.01 -1.72 -2.30
N CYS A 114 -15.37 -2.57 -1.50
CA CYS A 114 -15.31 -2.47 -0.04
C CYS A 114 -16.71 -2.30 0.57
N ASN A 115 -17.68 -3.08 0.10
CA ASN A 115 -19.07 -3.06 0.58
C ASN A 115 -19.74 -1.70 0.46
N GLY A 116 -19.33 -0.90 -0.51
CA GLY A 116 -19.94 0.39 -0.78
C GLY A 116 -19.62 1.48 0.23
N LYS A 117 -18.69 1.27 1.14
CA LYS A 117 -18.38 2.26 2.18
C LYS A 117 -17.48 3.40 1.72
N LEU A 118 -16.95 3.33 0.50
CA LEU A 118 -15.99 4.32 0.00
C LEU A 118 -16.70 5.53 -0.62
N ASP A 119 -16.00 6.67 -0.60
CA ASP A 119 -16.48 7.89 -1.26
C ASP A 119 -16.23 7.84 -2.77
N ILE A 120 -15.39 6.94 -3.24
CA ILE A 120 -15.03 6.79 -4.65
C ILE A 120 -15.56 5.46 -5.19
N ALA A 121 -15.72 5.39 -6.49
CA ALA A 121 -16.16 4.17 -7.14
C ALA A 121 -15.00 3.18 -7.27
N ALA A 122 -15.32 1.89 -7.29
CA ALA A 122 -14.35 0.86 -7.62
C ALA A 122 -13.83 1.07 -9.04
N THR A 123 -12.57 0.70 -9.27
CA THR A 123 -11.96 0.84 -10.59
C THR A 123 -11.65 -0.53 -11.18
N LYS A 124 -11.60 -0.59 -12.51
CA LYS A 124 -11.23 -1.81 -13.22
C LYS A 124 -9.72 -1.94 -13.39
N THR A 125 -9.02 -0.82 -13.30
CA THR A 125 -7.58 -0.76 -13.49
C THR A 125 -6.96 0.01 -12.33
N ALA A 126 -5.63 -0.08 -12.20
CA ALA A 126 -4.90 0.70 -11.20
C ALA A 126 -5.14 2.19 -11.44
N PRO A 127 -5.37 2.98 -10.37
CA PRO A 127 -5.62 4.41 -10.50
C PRO A 127 -4.48 5.20 -11.12
N VAL A 128 -3.24 4.75 -10.97
CA VAL A 128 -2.06 5.44 -11.50
C VAL A 128 -1.41 4.54 -12.55
N LYS A 129 -0.96 5.15 -13.64
CA LYS A 129 -0.23 4.45 -14.70
C LYS A 129 1.25 4.38 -14.34
N TRP A 130 1.63 3.28 -13.72
CA TRP A 130 3.01 3.07 -13.26
C TRP A 130 3.96 2.65 -14.37
N ASN A 131 3.43 2.33 -15.54
CA ASN A 131 4.23 1.94 -16.70
C ASN A 131 4.59 3.12 -17.62
N ASP A 132 4.22 4.33 -17.24
CA ASP A 132 4.52 5.51 -18.06
C ASP A 132 6.02 5.77 -18.05
N LYS A 133 6.65 5.54 -19.19
CA LYS A 133 8.10 5.67 -19.33
C LYS A 133 8.58 7.11 -19.17
N SER A 134 7.74 8.08 -19.49
CA SER A 134 8.11 9.49 -19.35
C SER A 134 8.31 9.89 -17.90
N LEU A 135 7.73 9.12 -16.98
CA LEU A 135 7.82 9.35 -15.55
C LEU A 135 8.82 8.42 -14.87
N SER A 136 9.48 7.57 -15.63
CA SER A 136 10.48 6.67 -15.05
C SER A 136 11.64 7.47 -14.49
N PRO A 137 12.23 7.05 -13.37
CA PRO A 137 13.37 7.77 -12.82
C PRO A 137 14.54 7.72 -13.79
N PRO A 138 15.32 8.78 -13.85
CA PRO A 138 16.56 8.74 -14.63
C PRO A 138 17.45 7.62 -14.11
N ARG A 139 18.17 6.98 -14.99
CA ARG A 139 19.11 5.94 -14.59
C ARG A 139 20.14 6.54 -13.64
N GLY A 140 20.44 5.81 -12.59
CA GLY A 140 21.44 6.24 -11.64
C GLY A 140 22.79 6.52 -12.29
N SER A 141 23.08 5.86 -13.37
CA SER A 141 24.28 6.14 -14.13
C SER A 141 24.43 7.59 -14.54
N LYS A 142 23.35 8.32 -14.65
CA LYS A 142 23.39 9.73 -14.97
C LYS A 142 23.93 10.57 -13.84
N ALA A 143 23.85 10.06 -12.66
CA ALA A 143 24.29 10.78 -11.48
C ALA A 143 25.80 10.78 -11.32
N SER A 144 26.46 10.04 -12.13
CA SER A 144 27.92 9.93 -12.10
C SER A 144 28.57 11.29 -12.02
#